data_b955d2a79a5c9e356eff4c266e813d92
#
_entry.id   b955d2a79a5c9e356eff4c266e813d92
#
_cell.length_a   1.000
_cell.length_b   1.000
_cell.length_c   1.000
_cell.angle_alpha   90.00
_cell.angle_beta   90.00
_cell.angle_gamma   90.00
#
_symmetry.space_group_name_H-M   'P 1'
#
loop_
_entity.id
_entity.type
_entity.pdbx_description
1 polymer ?
#
loop_
_entity_poly.entity_id
_entity_poly.type
_entity_poly.pdbx_seq_one_letter_code
_entity_poly.pdbx_strand_id
1 'polypeptide(L)'
;MTTFTLEPQENDRLQSLCGAFDENIKLIEKEFNLNISRNNFTFTVKSNDENPKSHHEQLIDRAAKLIQILYVETAPIKGKVKELDLEDVHIALQESRMLSQEGSESRSENHVYSTTIKTKRGLIKPRGENQIQYLHNILTHDISFGIGPAGTGKTFLAVAAAVEALERQEIRRILLTRPAVEAGEKLGFLPGDLGQKIEPYLRPLYDALFEMLGFERVQKLMERNVIEIAPLAYMRGRTLNDSFIILDESQNTTVEQMKMFLTRIGFNSKAVITGDVTQIDLPRSTKSGLRHAMEVLSKVSELSFNYFESKDIVRHPVVAKVVQAYEKWEAQDEIRRQEIAAQRRAEREQKVRSENETNLGE
;
A
#
# COMPACT_ATOMS: atom_id res chain seq x y z
N MET A 1 10.21 -22.73 -25.07
CA MET A 1 10.62 -21.64 -25.99
C MET A 1 9.38 -21.02 -26.56
N THR A 2 9.22 -19.69 -26.43
CA THR A 2 8.09 -18.93 -26.97
C THR A 2 8.60 -17.77 -27.79
N THR A 3 7.98 -17.53 -28.96
CA THR A 3 8.32 -16.40 -29.85
C THR A 3 7.06 -15.60 -30.12
N PHE A 4 7.14 -14.27 -30.00
CA PHE A 4 6.03 -13.35 -30.23
C PHE A 4 6.53 -12.03 -30.83
N THR A 5 5.64 -11.31 -31.48
CA THR A 5 5.93 -10.02 -32.10
C THR A 5 5.10 -8.93 -31.43
N LEU A 6 5.73 -7.79 -31.13
CA LEU A 6 5.05 -6.63 -30.53
C LEU A 6 4.36 -5.78 -31.60
N GLU A 7 3.15 -5.35 -31.32
CA GLU A 7 2.37 -4.48 -32.18
C GLU A 7 1.70 -3.34 -31.37
N PRO A 8 1.57 -2.14 -31.97
CA PRO A 8 2.08 -1.68 -33.25
C PRO A 8 3.60 -1.57 -33.26
N GLN A 9 4.27 -1.74 -34.43
CA GLN A 9 5.71 -1.70 -34.55
C GLN A 9 6.22 -0.23 -34.60
N GLU A 10 6.44 0.36 -33.42
CA GLU A 10 6.90 1.73 -33.25
C GLU A 10 8.26 1.75 -32.53
N ASN A 11 9.30 2.31 -33.21
CA ASN A 11 10.67 2.28 -32.70
C ASN A 11 10.85 3.00 -31.36
N ASP A 12 10.21 4.14 -31.17
CA ASP A 12 10.31 4.91 -29.91
C ASP A 12 9.76 4.11 -28.71
N ARG A 13 8.68 3.36 -28.93
CA ARG A 13 8.11 2.47 -27.93
C ARG A 13 9.01 1.27 -27.63
N LEU A 14 9.62 0.71 -28.69
CA LEU A 14 10.57 -0.40 -28.53
C LEU A 14 11.80 0.06 -27.75
N GLN A 15 12.31 1.26 -28.03
CA GLN A 15 13.43 1.83 -27.31
C GLN A 15 13.07 2.07 -25.84
N SER A 16 11.90 2.59 -25.54
CA SER A 16 11.42 2.76 -24.17
C SER A 16 11.28 1.44 -23.43
N LEU A 17 10.71 0.40 -24.08
CA LEU A 17 10.62 -0.94 -23.50
C LEU A 17 11.98 -1.52 -23.16
N CYS A 18 12.95 -1.45 -24.08
CA CYS A 18 14.25 -2.08 -23.91
C CYS A 18 15.15 -1.33 -22.92
N GLY A 19 14.98 -0.02 -22.81
CA GLY A 19 15.87 0.85 -22.04
C GLY A 19 17.23 1.03 -22.69
N ALA A 20 18.14 1.73 -22.02
CA ALA A 20 19.50 1.92 -22.49
C ALA A 20 20.26 0.58 -22.50
N PHE A 21 20.83 0.24 -23.65
CA PHE A 21 21.58 -1.04 -23.83
C PHE A 21 20.79 -2.29 -23.46
N ASP A 22 19.48 -2.31 -23.67
CA ASP A 22 18.56 -3.41 -23.33
C ASP A 22 18.53 -3.74 -21.82
N GLU A 23 18.79 -2.77 -20.96
CA GLU A 23 18.88 -2.95 -19.51
C GLU A 23 17.58 -3.48 -18.90
N ASN A 24 16.43 -3.04 -19.38
CA ASN A 24 15.12 -3.51 -18.95
C ASN A 24 14.92 -5.00 -19.29
N ILE A 25 15.31 -5.42 -20.48
CA ILE A 25 15.23 -6.82 -20.91
C ILE A 25 16.19 -7.69 -20.12
N LYS A 26 17.43 -7.23 -19.89
CA LYS A 26 18.44 -7.93 -19.07
C LYS A 26 17.97 -8.12 -17.63
N LEU A 27 17.23 -7.15 -17.08
CA LEU A 27 16.64 -7.26 -15.77
C LEU A 27 15.61 -8.39 -15.72
N ILE A 28 14.74 -8.47 -16.75
CA ILE A 28 13.74 -9.53 -16.88
C ILE A 28 14.42 -10.90 -17.03
N GLU A 29 15.46 -11.00 -17.89
CA GLU A 29 16.26 -12.23 -18.05
C GLU A 29 16.80 -12.74 -16.72
N LYS A 30 17.45 -11.85 -15.97
CA LYS A 30 18.06 -12.18 -14.68
C LYS A 30 17.03 -12.63 -13.66
N GLU A 31 15.87 -11.98 -13.62
CA GLU A 31 14.85 -12.22 -12.62
C GLU A 31 14.13 -13.55 -12.82
N PHE A 32 13.89 -13.95 -14.06
CA PHE A 32 13.27 -15.22 -14.41
C PHE A 32 14.27 -16.35 -14.68
N ASN A 33 15.57 -16.06 -14.68
CA ASN A 33 16.64 -16.97 -15.09
C ASN A 33 16.39 -17.56 -16.49
N LEU A 34 16.04 -16.68 -17.44
CA LEU A 34 15.73 -17.03 -18.83
C LEU A 34 16.72 -16.34 -19.79
N ASN A 35 16.74 -16.76 -21.04
CA ASN A 35 17.42 -16.06 -22.13
C ASN A 35 16.38 -15.43 -23.05
N ILE A 36 16.48 -14.11 -23.26
CA ILE A 36 15.56 -13.31 -24.07
C ILE A 36 16.37 -12.69 -25.23
N SER A 37 16.14 -13.17 -26.42
CA SER A 37 16.74 -12.61 -27.64
C SER A 37 15.69 -11.89 -28.46
N ARG A 38 16.08 -10.82 -29.16
CA ARG A 38 15.17 -10.08 -30.04
C ARG A 38 15.76 -9.86 -31.42
N ASN A 39 14.88 -9.84 -32.39
CA ASN A 39 15.16 -9.34 -33.73
C ASN A 39 14.07 -8.32 -34.07
N ASN A 40 14.43 -7.01 -34.02
CA ASN A 40 13.49 -5.90 -34.09
C ASN A 40 12.35 -6.07 -33.05
N PHE A 41 11.12 -6.21 -33.51
CA PHE A 41 9.91 -6.32 -32.67
C PHE A 41 9.57 -7.78 -32.28
N THR A 42 10.33 -8.74 -32.78
CA THR A 42 10.12 -10.16 -32.48
C THR A 42 11.04 -10.60 -31.35
N PHE A 43 10.44 -11.04 -30.25
CA PHE A 43 11.12 -11.53 -29.07
C PHE A 43 11.04 -13.06 -29.00
N THR A 44 12.12 -13.67 -28.58
CA THR A 44 12.22 -15.12 -28.36
C THR A 44 12.71 -15.36 -26.94
N VAL A 45 11.90 -16.03 -26.13
CA VAL A 45 12.16 -16.36 -24.72
C VAL A 45 12.48 -17.86 -24.60
N LYS A 46 13.63 -18.20 -24.01
CA LYS A 46 14.11 -19.56 -23.84
C LYS A 46 14.52 -19.81 -22.38
N SER A 47 14.43 -21.06 -21.94
CA SER A 47 15.03 -21.49 -20.68
C SER A 47 16.55 -21.59 -20.82
N ASN A 48 17.27 -21.26 -19.74
CA ASN A 48 18.70 -21.50 -19.62
C ASN A 48 19.04 -22.98 -19.35
N ASP A 49 18.05 -23.79 -18.93
CA ASP A 49 18.24 -25.21 -18.65
C ASP A 49 18.08 -26.07 -19.91
N GLU A 50 18.96 -27.04 -20.10
CA GLU A 50 18.96 -28.01 -21.23
C GLU A 50 17.76 -28.96 -21.19
N ASN A 51 17.18 -29.22 -19.99
CA ASN A 51 15.99 -30.06 -19.79
C ASN A 51 14.90 -29.30 -19.01
N PRO A 52 14.10 -28.47 -19.69
CA PRO A 52 13.07 -27.65 -19.02
C PRO A 52 11.96 -28.58 -18.47
N LYS A 53 11.70 -28.48 -17.15
CA LYS A 53 10.54 -29.06 -16.49
C LYS A 53 9.29 -28.20 -16.77
N SER A 54 8.11 -28.73 -16.53
CA SER A 54 6.83 -28.00 -16.73
C SER A 54 6.78 -26.59 -16.08
N HIS A 55 7.49 -26.38 -14.99
CA HIS A 55 7.65 -25.09 -14.33
C HIS A 55 8.34 -24.03 -15.21
N HIS A 56 9.28 -24.43 -16.07
CA HIS A 56 9.98 -23.50 -16.98
C HIS A 56 9.08 -22.98 -18.11
N GLU A 57 8.09 -23.76 -18.55
CA GLU A 57 7.12 -23.32 -19.55
C GLU A 57 6.26 -22.18 -18.98
N GLN A 58 5.83 -22.29 -17.73
CA GLN A 58 5.08 -21.24 -17.04
C GLN A 58 5.91 -19.97 -16.87
N LEU A 59 7.21 -20.08 -16.55
CA LEU A 59 8.11 -18.92 -16.43
C LEU A 59 8.32 -18.23 -17.77
N ILE A 60 8.47 -19.00 -18.86
CA ILE A 60 8.62 -18.48 -20.24
C ILE A 60 7.35 -17.71 -20.64
N ASP A 61 6.16 -18.28 -20.42
CA ASP A 61 4.89 -17.63 -20.73
C ASP A 61 4.69 -16.34 -19.92
N ARG A 62 5.03 -16.37 -18.66
CA ARG A 62 4.98 -15.19 -17.77
C ARG A 62 5.91 -14.07 -18.23
N ALA A 63 7.16 -14.40 -18.58
CA ALA A 63 8.12 -13.42 -19.08
C ALA A 63 7.64 -12.81 -20.42
N ALA A 64 7.08 -13.64 -21.30
CA ALA A 64 6.52 -13.18 -22.57
C ALA A 64 5.33 -12.22 -22.36
N LYS A 65 4.39 -12.59 -21.48
CA LYS A 65 3.25 -11.72 -21.12
C LYS A 65 3.71 -10.41 -20.46
N LEU A 66 4.70 -10.47 -19.58
CA LEU A 66 5.23 -9.28 -18.94
C LEU A 66 5.82 -8.28 -19.96
N ILE A 67 6.59 -8.76 -20.93
CA ILE A 67 7.15 -7.92 -22.00
C ILE A 67 6.03 -7.28 -22.82
N GLN A 68 4.97 -8.03 -23.14
CA GLN A 68 3.82 -7.49 -23.86
C GLN A 68 3.06 -6.43 -23.06
N ILE A 69 2.86 -6.64 -21.77
CA ILE A 69 2.23 -5.66 -20.87
C ILE A 69 3.06 -4.39 -20.79
N LEU A 70 4.37 -4.49 -20.57
CA LEU A 70 5.26 -3.35 -20.53
C LEU A 70 5.24 -2.59 -21.86
N TYR A 71 5.18 -3.28 -23.00
CA TYR A 71 5.06 -2.63 -24.29
C TYR A 71 3.74 -1.86 -24.46
N VAL A 72 2.64 -2.40 -23.96
CA VAL A 72 1.35 -1.67 -23.94
C VAL A 72 1.46 -0.39 -23.10
N GLU A 73 2.22 -0.41 -22.01
CA GLU A 73 2.43 0.77 -21.17
C GLU A 73 3.24 1.89 -21.81
N THR A 74 4.09 1.58 -22.81
CA THR A 74 4.79 2.61 -23.58
C THR A 74 3.89 3.38 -24.53
N ALA A 75 2.58 3.06 -24.62
CA ALA A 75 1.65 3.73 -25.52
C ALA A 75 1.67 5.25 -25.31
N PRO A 76 1.67 6.04 -26.39
CA PRO A 76 1.83 7.48 -26.28
C PRO A 76 0.65 8.13 -25.57
N ILE A 77 0.95 8.95 -24.55
CA ILE A 77 0.00 9.80 -23.85
C ILE A 77 0.22 11.23 -24.34
N LYS A 78 -0.83 11.83 -24.94
CA LYS A 78 -0.73 13.18 -25.56
C LYS A 78 0.40 13.34 -26.58
N GLY A 79 0.68 12.27 -27.34
CA GLY A 79 1.69 12.27 -28.40
C GLY A 79 3.14 12.06 -27.93
N LYS A 80 3.36 11.79 -26.64
CA LYS A 80 4.67 11.40 -26.11
C LYS A 80 4.64 9.96 -25.65
N VAL A 81 5.60 9.16 -26.08
CA VAL A 81 5.83 7.80 -25.61
C VAL A 81 6.20 7.85 -24.13
N LYS A 82 5.62 6.99 -23.31
CA LYS A 82 6.01 6.84 -21.89
C LYS A 82 7.39 6.17 -21.87
N GLU A 83 8.39 6.81 -21.30
CA GLU A 83 9.68 6.20 -21.01
C GLU A 83 9.51 5.28 -19.80
N LEU A 84 9.93 4.02 -19.95
CA LEU A 84 9.99 3.03 -18.87
C LEU A 84 11.39 3.08 -18.25
N ASP A 85 11.45 3.34 -16.97
CA ASP A 85 12.68 3.22 -16.19
C ASP A 85 12.82 1.83 -15.54
N LEU A 86 13.97 1.57 -14.91
CA LEU A 86 14.22 0.31 -14.21
C LEU A 86 13.24 0.09 -13.05
N GLU A 87 12.70 1.15 -12.47
CA GLU A 87 11.73 1.07 -11.37
C GLU A 87 10.39 0.55 -11.88
N ASP A 88 9.90 1.05 -13.02
CA ASP A 88 8.68 0.56 -13.68
C ASP A 88 8.79 -0.97 -13.95
N VAL A 89 9.95 -1.41 -14.46
CA VAL A 89 10.19 -2.84 -14.77
C VAL A 89 10.27 -3.68 -13.50
N HIS A 90 10.94 -3.20 -12.45
CA HIS A 90 10.97 -3.90 -11.15
C HIS A 90 9.59 -4.09 -10.57
N ILE A 91 8.74 -3.09 -10.67
CA ILE A 91 7.37 -3.12 -10.19
C ILE A 91 6.55 -4.15 -10.97
N ALA A 92 6.63 -4.12 -12.30
CA ALA A 92 5.93 -5.09 -13.15
C ALA A 92 6.40 -6.54 -12.90
N LEU A 93 7.68 -6.74 -12.58
CA LEU A 93 8.22 -8.03 -12.17
C LEU A 93 7.63 -8.51 -10.84
N GLN A 94 7.46 -7.62 -9.86
CA GLN A 94 6.82 -7.95 -8.58
C GLN A 94 5.35 -8.35 -8.78
N GLU A 95 4.61 -7.60 -9.59
CA GLU A 95 3.22 -7.91 -9.95
C GLU A 95 3.10 -9.31 -10.60
N SER A 96 3.99 -9.61 -11.54
CA SER A 96 4.05 -10.92 -12.18
C SER A 96 4.32 -12.08 -11.20
N ARG A 97 5.07 -11.84 -10.11
CA ARG A 97 5.31 -12.83 -9.05
C ARG A 97 4.09 -13.03 -8.15
N MET A 98 3.40 -11.95 -7.79
CA MET A 98 2.20 -12.02 -6.95
C MET A 98 1.11 -12.85 -7.62
N LEU A 99 0.89 -12.65 -8.92
CA LEU A 99 -0.09 -13.39 -9.71
C LEU A 99 0.18 -14.91 -9.81
N SER A 100 1.39 -15.38 -9.50
CA SER A 100 1.78 -16.79 -9.59
C SER A 100 1.68 -17.57 -8.27
N GLN A 101 1.58 -16.88 -7.13
CA GLN A 101 1.44 -17.53 -5.83
C GLN A 101 -0.02 -17.87 -5.50
N GLU A 102 -0.96 -17.25 -6.18
CA GLU A 102 -2.38 -17.56 -6.09
C GLU A 102 -2.72 -18.59 -7.17
N GLY A 103 -2.97 -19.84 -6.76
CA GLY A 103 -3.22 -20.99 -7.65
C GLY A 103 -4.24 -20.69 -8.74
N SER A 104 -3.92 -21.10 -9.93
CA SER A 104 -4.59 -20.83 -11.21
C SER A 104 -5.93 -21.56 -11.40
N GLU A 105 -6.84 -21.55 -10.44
CA GLU A 105 -8.18 -22.12 -10.66
C GLU A 105 -9.24 -21.03 -10.42
N SER A 106 -9.93 -20.72 -11.49
CA SER A 106 -11.10 -19.83 -11.61
C SER A 106 -10.83 -18.31 -11.73
N ARG A 107 -10.23 -17.88 -12.84
CA ARG A 107 -10.53 -16.55 -13.38
C ARG A 107 -11.47 -16.69 -14.58
N SER A 108 -12.76 -16.51 -14.33
CA SER A 108 -13.69 -16.17 -15.40
C SER A 108 -13.22 -14.84 -16.03
N GLU A 109 -13.08 -14.81 -17.33
CA GLU A 109 -12.59 -13.69 -18.17
C GLU A 109 -13.40 -12.38 -18.06
N ASN A 110 -14.28 -12.24 -17.08
CA ASN A 110 -15.30 -11.18 -17.02
C ASN A 110 -15.13 -10.12 -15.93
N HIS A 111 -14.01 -10.07 -15.17
CA HIS A 111 -13.82 -9.02 -14.15
C HIS A 111 -12.41 -8.41 -14.18
N VAL A 112 -11.94 -7.99 -15.35
CA VAL A 112 -10.93 -6.95 -15.40
C VAL A 112 -11.66 -5.63 -15.16
N TYR A 113 -11.91 -5.30 -13.89
CA TYR A 113 -12.22 -3.93 -13.52
C TYR A 113 -10.97 -3.12 -13.84
N SER A 114 -10.99 -2.44 -14.95
CA SER A 114 -10.03 -1.41 -15.31
C SER A 114 -10.21 -0.21 -14.35
N THR A 115 -9.93 -0.42 -13.08
CA THR A 115 -9.99 0.62 -12.05
C THR A 115 -8.72 1.44 -12.13
N THR A 116 -8.55 2.12 -13.25
CA THR A 116 -7.44 3.03 -13.47
C THR A 116 -7.89 4.42 -13.08
N ILE A 117 -7.20 5.04 -12.14
CA ILE A 117 -7.46 6.43 -11.74
C ILE A 117 -6.77 7.38 -12.72
N LYS A 118 -7.53 8.32 -13.26
CA LYS A 118 -7.00 9.37 -14.14
C LYS A 118 -6.70 10.62 -13.33
N THR A 119 -5.43 10.98 -13.25
CA THR A 119 -5.00 12.28 -12.72
C THR A 119 -4.46 13.15 -13.86
N LYS A 120 -4.30 14.42 -13.61
CA LYS A 120 -3.72 15.32 -14.62
C LYS A 120 -2.26 15.00 -14.96
N ARG A 121 -1.53 14.33 -14.09
CA ARG A 121 -0.13 13.97 -14.25
C ARG A 121 0.09 12.57 -14.80
N GLY A 122 -0.94 11.73 -14.80
CA GLY A 122 -0.81 10.38 -15.34
C GLY A 122 -1.95 9.46 -14.93
N LEU A 123 -1.80 8.21 -15.29
CA LEU A 123 -2.71 7.13 -14.93
C LEU A 123 -2.11 6.39 -13.73
N ILE A 124 -2.89 6.25 -12.67
CA ILE A 124 -2.52 5.45 -11.51
C ILE A 124 -3.26 4.13 -11.63
N LYS A 125 -2.51 3.04 -11.74
CA LYS A 125 -3.04 1.68 -11.79
C LYS A 125 -2.80 1.00 -10.44
N PRO A 126 -3.81 0.36 -9.84
CA PRO A 126 -3.60 -0.48 -8.68
C PRO A 126 -2.75 -1.68 -9.07
N ARG A 127 -1.90 -2.12 -8.17
CA ARG A 127 -0.93 -3.21 -8.34
C ARG A 127 -1.33 -4.37 -7.44
N GLY A 128 -1.73 -5.47 -8.03
CA GLY A 128 -2.22 -6.65 -7.30
C GLY A 128 -3.69 -6.57 -6.89
N GLU A 129 -4.24 -7.74 -6.53
CA GLU A 129 -5.69 -7.91 -6.28
C GLU A 129 -6.19 -7.11 -5.09
N ASN A 130 -5.41 -7.06 -3.99
CA ASN A 130 -5.82 -6.31 -2.80
C ASN A 130 -5.93 -4.81 -3.06
N GLN A 131 -5.06 -4.24 -3.89
CA GLN A 131 -5.16 -2.83 -4.29
C GLN A 131 -6.33 -2.58 -5.24
N ILE A 132 -6.61 -3.50 -6.17
CA ILE A 132 -7.77 -3.44 -7.09
C ILE A 132 -9.06 -3.47 -6.27
N GLN A 133 -9.18 -4.44 -5.35
CA GLN A 133 -10.34 -4.58 -4.49
C GLN A 133 -10.53 -3.37 -3.57
N TYR A 134 -9.44 -2.87 -3.00
CA TYR A 134 -9.46 -1.68 -2.16
C TYR A 134 -9.96 -0.46 -2.92
N LEU A 135 -9.45 -0.23 -4.12
CA LEU A 135 -9.87 0.88 -4.94
C LEU A 135 -11.33 0.76 -5.38
N HIS A 136 -11.77 -0.45 -5.76
CA HIS A 136 -13.17 -0.73 -6.04
C HIS A 136 -14.07 -0.42 -4.83
N ASN A 137 -13.65 -0.85 -3.64
CA ASN A 137 -14.40 -0.61 -2.41
C ASN A 137 -14.46 0.88 -2.05
N ILE A 138 -13.39 1.65 -2.25
CA ILE A 138 -13.41 3.11 -2.07
C ILE A 138 -14.44 3.76 -2.99
N LEU A 139 -14.57 3.29 -4.23
CA LEU A 139 -15.51 3.86 -5.19
C LEU A 139 -16.97 3.53 -4.86
N THR A 140 -17.22 2.34 -4.29
CA THR A 140 -18.57 1.78 -4.10
C THR A 140 -19.14 1.96 -2.70
N HIS A 141 -18.32 2.22 -1.68
CA HIS A 141 -18.76 2.39 -0.28
C HIS A 141 -18.57 3.82 0.20
N ASP A 142 -19.34 4.21 1.19
CA ASP A 142 -19.22 5.53 1.81
C ASP A 142 -18.01 5.60 2.75
N ILE A 143 -17.69 4.48 3.42
CA ILE A 143 -16.57 4.39 4.34
C ILE A 143 -15.76 3.13 4.03
N SER A 144 -14.47 3.30 3.79
CA SER A 144 -13.54 2.21 3.47
C SER A 144 -12.34 2.21 4.40
N PHE A 145 -12.01 1.04 4.93
CA PHE A 145 -10.81 0.83 5.74
C PHE A 145 -9.73 0.13 4.90
N GLY A 146 -8.52 0.69 4.90
CA GLY A 146 -7.31 0.10 4.33
C GLY A 146 -6.33 -0.24 5.43
N ILE A 147 -6.16 -1.53 5.75
CA ILE A 147 -5.44 -2.02 6.92
C ILE A 147 -4.28 -2.91 6.50
N GLY A 148 -3.10 -2.67 7.02
CA GLY A 148 -1.93 -3.51 6.75
C GLY A 148 -0.61 -2.74 6.75
N PRO A 149 0.51 -3.42 6.39
CA PRO A 149 1.86 -2.87 6.53
C PRO A 149 2.10 -1.60 5.74
N ALA A 150 3.08 -0.80 6.18
CA ALA A 150 3.54 0.38 5.46
C ALA A 150 4.07 -0.01 4.06
N GLY A 151 3.86 0.87 3.07
CA GLY A 151 4.36 0.66 1.70
C GLY A 151 3.46 -0.18 0.79
N THR A 152 2.25 -0.56 1.23
CA THR A 152 1.25 -1.27 0.41
C THR A 152 0.36 -0.32 -0.42
N GLY A 153 0.64 1.00 -0.42
CA GLY A 153 -0.05 1.98 -1.25
C GLY A 153 -1.41 2.47 -0.70
N LYS A 154 -1.80 2.12 0.52
CA LYS A 154 -3.10 2.48 1.13
C LYS A 154 -3.43 3.96 1.02
N THR A 155 -2.57 4.79 1.58
CA THR A 155 -2.76 6.25 1.61
C THR A 155 -2.63 6.85 0.22
N PHE A 156 -1.69 6.38 -0.58
CA PHE A 156 -1.48 6.83 -1.96
C PHE A 156 -2.72 6.61 -2.84
N LEU A 157 -3.29 5.40 -2.82
CA LEU A 157 -4.50 5.07 -3.58
C LEU A 157 -5.74 5.83 -3.07
N ALA A 158 -5.85 6.03 -1.75
CA ALA A 158 -6.91 6.84 -1.17
C ALA A 158 -6.85 8.30 -1.66
N VAL A 159 -5.64 8.90 -1.68
CA VAL A 159 -5.43 10.27 -2.19
C VAL A 159 -5.70 10.32 -3.70
N ALA A 160 -5.30 9.29 -4.45
CA ALA A 160 -5.58 9.21 -5.89
C ALA A 160 -7.09 9.19 -6.18
N ALA A 161 -7.86 8.38 -5.45
CA ALA A 161 -9.32 8.34 -5.57
C ALA A 161 -9.96 9.67 -5.20
N ALA A 162 -9.48 10.35 -4.15
CA ALA A 162 -9.95 11.66 -3.76
C ALA A 162 -9.68 12.73 -4.83
N VAL A 163 -8.51 12.70 -5.44
CA VAL A 163 -8.13 13.63 -6.53
C VAL A 163 -9.02 13.40 -7.76
N GLU A 164 -9.27 12.15 -8.14
CA GLU A 164 -10.16 11.84 -9.26
C GLU A 164 -11.59 12.31 -8.99
N ALA A 165 -12.14 12.02 -7.79
CA ALA A 165 -13.47 12.47 -7.39
C ALA A 165 -13.60 14.00 -7.41
N LEU A 166 -12.56 14.73 -6.98
CA LEU A 166 -12.51 16.18 -7.08
C LEU A 166 -12.47 16.67 -8.52
N GLU A 167 -11.69 16.02 -9.39
CA GLU A 167 -11.58 16.39 -10.81
C GLU A 167 -12.87 16.10 -11.59
N ARG A 168 -13.62 15.07 -11.19
CA ARG A 168 -14.95 14.75 -11.71
C ARG A 168 -16.07 15.61 -11.12
N GLN A 169 -15.74 16.50 -10.15
CA GLN A 169 -16.71 17.33 -9.44
C GLN A 169 -17.77 16.53 -8.65
N GLU A 170 -17.46 15.30 -8.27
CA GLU A 170 -18.31 14.45 -7.44
C GLU A 170 -18.29 14.94 -5.97
N ILE A 171 -17.21 15.59 -5.56
CA ILE A 171 -17.01 16.21 -4.26
C ILE A 171 -16.52 17.66 -4.42
N ARG A 172 -16.65 18.43 -3.37
CA ARG A 172 -16.19 19.84 -3.34
C ARG A 172 -14.88 20.03 -2.61
N ARG A 173 -14.51 19.14 -1.70
CA ARG A 173 -13.32 19.25 -0.84
C ARG A 173 -12.67 17.92 -0.58
N ILE A 174 -11.35 17.97 -0.41
CA ILE A 174 -10.53 16.86 0.11
C ILE A 174 -10.04 17.29 1.49
N LEU A 175 -10.27 16.44 2.50
CA LEU A 175 -9.75 16.63 3.85
C LEU A 175 -8.81 15.45 4.16
N LEU A 176 -7.57 15.80 4.45
CA LEU A 176 -6.56 14.84 4.88
C LEU A 176 -6.27 15.09 6.36
N THR A 177 -6.40 14.05 7.16
CA THR A 177 -6.20 14.19 8.60
C THR A 177 -5.39 13.02 9.16
N ARG A 178 -4.67 13.30 10.23
CA ARG A 178 -3.81 12.34 10.93
C ARG A 178 -3.87 12.64 12.43
N PRO A 179 -3.76 11.61 13.31
CA PRO A 179 -3.55 11.86 14.72
C PRO A 179 -2.28 12.70 14.93
N ALA A 180 -2.37 13.75 15.73
CA ALA A 180 -1.29 14.72 15.91
C ALA A 180 -0.16 14.28 16.85
N VAL A 181 -0.25 13.07 17.41
CA VAL A 181 0.68 12.62 18.47
C VAL A 181 1.13 11.20 18.17
N GLU A 182 2.41 11.02 17.90
CA GLU A 182 3.07 9.76 18.16
C GLU A 182 3.20 9.57 19.67
N ALA A 183 2.90 8.37 20.17
CA ALA A 183 2.89 8.08 21.58
C ALA A 183 4.29 8.27 22.18
N GLY A 184 4.44 9.25 23.03
CA GLY A 184 5.69 9.53 23.76
C GLY A 184 6.36 10.86 23.44
N GLU A 185 6.13 11.47 22.29
CA GLU A 185 6.61 12.82 22.02
C GLU A 185 5.62 13.85 22.55
N LYS A 186 6.04 14.52 23.63
CA LYS A 186 5.34 15.72 24.11
C LYS A 186 5.61 16.83 23.11
N LEU A 187 4.60 17.26 22.36
CA LEU A 187 4.63 18.43 21.44
C LEU A 187 5.28 19.68 22.06
N GLY A 188 5.49 19.69 23.37
CA GLY A 188 6.15 20.76 24.12
C GLY A 188 7.65 20.91 23.86
N PHE A 189 8.34 19.92 23.30
CA PHE A 189 9.80 19.97 23.08
C PHE A 189 10.21 20.53 21.70
N LEU A 190 9.30 20.61 20.74
CA LEU A 190 9.62 21.19 19.44
C LEU A 190 9.44 22.73 19.49
N PRO A 191 10.40 23.51 18.98
CA PRO A 191 10.27 24.97 18.87
C PRO A 191 9.24 25.33 17.80
N GLY A 192 8.50 26.43 18.00
CA GLY A 192 7.52 26.94 17.05
C GLY A 192 6.08 26.88 17.54
N ASP A 193 5.15 27.40 16.73
CA ASP A 193 3.71 27.32 16.99
C ASP A 193 3.18 25.89 16.74
N LEU A 194 1.92 25.64 17.10
CA LEU A 194 1.32 24.32 17.00
C LEU A 194 1.29 23.82 15.54
N GLY A 195 1.09 24.71 14.56
CA GLY A 195 1.09 24.38 13.14
C GLY A 195 2.44 23.88 12.66
N GLN A 196 3.51 24.61 13.00
CA GLN A 196 4.88 24.25 12.64
C GLN A 196 5.31 22.92 13.25
N LYS A 197 4.84 22.60 14.46
CA LYS A 197 5.13 21.32 15.14
C LYS A 197 4.45 20.11 14.49
N ILE A 198 3.32 20.31 13.86
CA ILE A 198 2.51 19.23 13.27
C ILE A 198 2.84 19.03 11.78
N GLU A 199 3.35 20.05 11.10
CA GLU A 199 3.67 20.01 9.67
C GLU A 199 4.54 18.81 9.25
N PRO A 200 5.61 18.42 9.96
CA PRO A 200 6.41 17.24 9.59
C PRO A 200 5.60 15.94 9.52
N TYR A 201 4.62 15.76 10.41
CA TYR A 201 3.78 14.57 10.45
C TYR A 201 2.76 14.51 9.30
N LEU A 202 2.43 15.66 8.72
CA LEU A 202 1.50 15.76 7.59
C LEU A 202 2.22 15.70 6.23
N ARG A 203 3.55 15.76 6.21
CA ARG A 203 4.36 15.79 4.98
C ARG A 203 4.09 14.65 4.01
N PRO A 204 3.93 13.39 4.44
CA PRO A 204 3.60 12.30 3.50
C PRO A 204 2.29 12.51 2.74
N LEU A 205 1.33 13.22 3.32
CA LEU A 205 0.06 13.55 2.67
C LEU A 205 0.26 14.65 1.61
N TYR A 206 1.12 15.63 1.89
CA TYR A 206 1.51 16.64 0.90
C TYR A 206 2.23 16.01 -0.28
N ASP A 207 3.18 15.10 -0.02
CA ASP A 207 3.96 14.45 -1.06
C ASP A 207 3.07 13.69 -2.04
N ALA A 208 2.09 12.93 -1.55
CA ALA A 208 1.11 12.23 -2.39
C ALA A 208 0.28 13.20 -3.26
N LEU A 209 -0.17 14.32 -2.71
CA LEU A 209 -0.89 15.34 -3.47
C LEU A 209 -0.01 16.02 -4.52
N PHE A 210 1.25 16.33 -4.18
CA PHE A 210 2.18 16.97 -5.11
C PHE A 210 2.52 16.05 -6.30
N GLU A 211 2.63 14.76 -6.06
CA GLU A 211 2.83 13.77 -7.11
C GLU A 211 1.66 13.77 -8.11
N MET A 212 0.43 13.84 -7.63
CA MET A 212 -0.78 13.72 -8.46
C MET A 212 -1.22 15.02 -9.13
N LEU A 213 -1.10 16.14 -8.44
CA LEU A 213 -1.60 17.45 -8.89
C LEU A 213 -0.52 18.46 -9.24
N GLY A 214 0.70 18.27 -8.71
CA GLY A 214 1.79 19.25 -8.76
C GLY A 214 1.67 20.34 -7.71
N PHE A 215 2.83 20.88 -7.33
CA PHE A 215 2.98 21.82 -6.21
C PHE A 215 2.09 23.08 -6.34
N GLU A 216 2.19 23.79 -7.46
CA GLU A 216 1.43 25.04 -7.66
C GLU A 216 -0.09 24.85 -7.56
N ARG A 217 -0.59 23.73 -8.08
CA ARG A 217 -2.01 23.45 -8.07
C ARG A 217 -2.51 23.11 -6.67
N VAL A 218 -1.75 22.30 -5.93
CA VAL A 218 -2.07 21.97 -4.54
C VAL A 218 -2.13 23.25 -3.71
N GLN A 219 -1.15 24.14 -3.82
CA GLN A 219 -1.16 25.41 -3.11
C GLN A 219 -2.42 26.25 -3.40
N LYS A 220 -2.77 26.41 -4.68
CA LYS A 220 -3.99 27.15 -5.08
C LYS A 220 -5.27 26.52 -4.54
N LEU A 221 -5.33 25.19 -4.46
CA LEU A 221 -6.51 24.49 -3.93
C LEU A 221 -6.57 24.61 -2.39
N MET A 222 -5.44 24.66 -1.72
CA MET A 222 -5.36 24.90 -0.28
C MET A 222 -5.75 26.33 0.10
N GLU A 223 -5.26 27.32 -0.64
CA GLU A 223 -5.66 28.74 -0.45
C GLU A 223 -7.17 28.95 -0.59
N ARG A 224 -7.82 28.14 -1.43
CA ARG A 224 -9.28 28.16 -1.63
C ARG A 224 -10.06 27.25 -0.67
N ASN A 225 -9.39 26.60 0.27
CA ASN A 225 -9.96 25.61 1.18
C ASN A 225 -10.68 24.43 0.46
N VAL A 226 -10.25 24.12 -0.76
CA VAL A 226 -10.69 22.93 -1.50
C VAL A 226 -9.92 21.69 -1.04
N ILE A 227 -8.63 21.86 -0.71
CA ILE A 227 -7.81 20.86 -0.03
C ILE A 227 -7.46 21.38 1.35
N GLU A 228 -7.74 20.60 2.37
CA GLU A 228 -7.41 20.90 3.76
C GLU A 228 -6.59 19.73 4.34
N ILE A 229 -5.45 20.03 4.94
CA ILE A 229 -4.65 19.07 5.68
C ILE A 229 -4.55 19.55 7.12
N ALA A 230 -5.09 18.79 8.06
CA ALA A 230 -5.20 19.21 9.44
C ALA A 230 -5.12 18.03 10.42
N PRO A 231 -4.69 18.28 11.67
CA PRO A 231 -4.76 17.30 12.73
C PRO A 231 -6.19 16.81 12.98
N LEU A 232 -6.33 15.55 13.36
CA LEU A 232 -7.63 14.95 13.65
C LEU A 232 -8.47 15.74 14.68
N ALA A 233 -7.83 16.38 15.65
CA ALA A 233 -8.51 17.18 16.65
C ALA A 233 -9.33 18.34 16.05
N TYR A 234 -8.94 18.86 14.87
CA TYR A 234 -9.63 19.97 14.21
C TYR A 234 -10.91 19.53 13.47
N MET A 235 -11.18 18.24 13.42
CA MET A 235 -12.44 17.71 12.88
C MET A 235 -13.58 17.76 13.90
N ARG A 236 -13.28 18.01 15.18
CA ARG A 236 -14.28 18.03 16.23
C ARG A 236 -15.30 19.17 16.04
N GLY A 237 -16.59 18.82 16.17
CA GLY A 237 -17.69 19.81 16.02
C GLY A 237 -18.05 20.17 14.58
N ARG A 238 -17.40 19.58 13.59
CA ARG A 238 -17.68 19.80 12.17
C ARG A 238 -18.64 18.74 11.63
N THR A 239 -19.36 19.08 10.57
CA THR A 239 -20.05 18.14 9.69
C THR A 239 -19.45 18.30 8.30
N LEU A 240 -18.94 17.20 7.76
CA LEU A 240 -18.15 17.20 6.53
C LEU A 240 -19.02 16.71 5.38
N ASN A 241 -19.73 17.63 4.72
CA ASN A 241 -20.55 17.35 3.54
C ASN A 241 -19.76 17.59 2.25
N ASP A 242 -20.17 16.93 1.16
CA ASP A 242 -19.58 17.05 -0.18
C ASP A 242 -18.05 16.89 -0.16
N SER A 243 -17.55 15.96 0.66
CA SER A 243 -16.12 15.87 0.98
C SER A 243 -15.58 14.46 0.82
N PHE A 244 -14.35 14.36 0.37
CA PHE A 244 -13.57 13.12 0.47
C PHE A 244 -12.60 13.28 1.66
N ILE A 245 -12.75 12.42 2.66
CA ILE A 245 -12.04 12.55 3.92
C ILE A 245 -11.09 11.36 4.07
N ILE A 246 -9.82 11.61 4.36
CA ILE A 246 -8.82 10.56 4.60
C ILE A 246 -8.29 10.72 6.02
N LEU A 247 -8.43 9.65 6.83
CA LEU A 247 -7.78 9.52 8.12
C LEU A 247 -6.61 8.55 8.00
N ASP A 248 -5.41 9.08 8.00
CA ASP A 248 -4.17 8.30 7.92
C ASP A 248 -3.60 7.99 9.31
N GLU A 249 -2.81 6.92 9.44
CA GLU A 249 -2.22 6.42 10.70
C GLU A 249 -3.26 6.22 11.82
N SER A 250 -4.42 5.73 11.44
CA SER A 250 -5.59 5.62 12.31
C SER A 250 -5.42 4.65 13.48
N GLN A 251 -4.42 3.74 13.44
CA GLN A 251 -4.07 2.88 14.57
C GLN A 251 -3.66 3.69 15.81
N ASN A 252 -3.21 4.93 15.61
CA ASN A 252 -2.78 5.84 16.67
C ASN A 252 -3.92 6.76 17.16
N THR A 253 -5.17 6.47 16.80
CA THR A 253 -6.35 7.10 17.40
C THR A 253 -6.79 6.36 18.66
N THR A 254 -7.35 7.09 19.64
CA THR A 254 -8.14 6.47 20.71
C THR A 254 -9.53 6.05 20.19
N VAL A 255 -10.25 5.25 20.96
CA VAL A 255 -11.62 4.83 20.64
C VAL A 255 -12.55 6.03 20.47
N GLU A 256 -12.40 7.03 21.35
CA GLU A 256 -13.18 8.28 21.33
C GLU A 256 -12.86 9.12 20.09
N GLN A 257 -11.59 9.20 19.70
CA GLN A 257 -11.16 9.93 18.51
C GLN A 257 -11.69 9.27 17.23
N MET A 258 -11.60 7.94 17.12
CA MET A 258 -12.16 7.20 15.99
C MET A 258 -13.67 7.39 15.89
N LYS A 259 -14.40 7.23 17.00
CA LYS A 259 -15.84 7.47 17.05
C LYS A 259 -16.19 8.90 16.69
N MET A 260 -15.45 9.87 17.23
CA MET A 260 -15.62 11.29 16.89
C MET A 260 -15.46 11.51 15.40
N PHE A 261 -14.43 10.97 14.77
CA PHE A 261 -14.16 11.10 13.33
C PHE A 261 -15.28 10.50 12.49
N LEU A 262 -15.64 9.24 12.69
CA LEU A 262 -16.66 8.56 11.91
C LEU A 262 -18.03 9.25 11.98
N THR A 263 -18.33 9.93 13.08
CA THR A 263 -19.57 10.70 13.23
C THR A 263 -19.53 12.12 12.63
N ARG A 264 -18.44 12.51 11.97
CA ARG A 264 -18.32 13.79 11.23
C ARG A 264 -18.72 13.69 9.77
N ILE A 265 -18.78 12.46 9.24
CA ILE A 265 -19.08 12.22 7.84
C ILE A 265 -20.52 12.68 7.56
N GLY A 266 -20.65 13.57 6.59
CA GLY A 266 -21.92 14.17 6.21
C GLY A 266 -22.43 13.63 4.88
N PHE A 267 -23.46 14.28 4.34
CA PHE A 267 -24.06 13.88 3.07
C PHE A 267 -23.10 14.05 1.89
N ASN A 268 -23.22 13.18 0.91
CA ASN A 268 -22.41 13.17 -0.31
C ASN A 268 -20.90 13.16 -0.02
N SER A 269 -20.50 12.43 1.02
CA SER A 269 -19.09 12.33 1.43
C SER A 269 -18.63 10.91 1.49
N LYS A 270 -17.33 10.71 1.19
CA LYS A 270 -16.63 9.45 1.34
C LYS A 270 -15.53 9.59 2.37
N ALA A 271 -15.32 8.53 3.16
CA ALA A 271 -14.23 8.48 4.11
C ALA A 271 -13.36 7.24 3.88
N VAL A 272 -12.06 7.45 3.86
CA VAL A 272 -11.08 6.38 3.81
C VAL A 272 -10.21 6.42 5.05
N ILE A 273 -10.14 5.30 5.77
CA ILE A 273 -9.39 5.16 7.00
C ILE A 273 -8.23 4.21 6.73
N THR A 274 -7.00 4.71 6.82
CA THR A 274 -5.78 3.91 6.61
C THR A 274 -5.04 3.70 7.92
N GLY A 275 -4.42 2.52 8.07
CA GLY A 275 -3.63 2.24 9.27
C GLY A 275 -2.94 0.89 9.25
N ASP A 276 -2.01 0.73 10.21
CA ASP A 276 -1.25 -0.49 10.44
C ASP A 276 -1.42 -0.95 11.89
N VAL A 277 -2.15 -2.04 12.10
CA VAL A 277 -2.43 -2.56 13.45
C VAL A 277 -1.18 -3.10 14.17
N THR A 278 -0.05 -3.23 13.48
CA THR A 278 1.22 -3.66 14.06
C THR A 278 2.04 -2.49 14.59
N GLN A 279 1.82 -1.26 14.07
CA GLN A 279 2.56 -0.04 14.41
C GLN A 279 1.73 0.88 15.31
N ILE A 280 1.31 0.37 16.48
CA ILE A 280 0.53 1.14 17.44
C ILE A 280 1.48 1.81 18.44
N ASP A 281 1.54 3.15 18.39
CA ASP A 281 2.38 3.99 19.26
C ASP A 281 1.64 4.51 20.49
N LEU A 282 0.39 4.09 20.71
CA LEU A 282 -0.38 4.48 21.88
C LEU A 282 0.19 3.86 23.18
N PRO A 283 0.05 4.53 24.33
CA PRO A 283 0.37 3.93 25.61
C PRO A 283 -0.34 2.58 25.79
N ARG A 284 0.34 1.61 26.40
CA ARG A 284 -0.19 0.23 26.59
C ARG A 284 -1.57 0.16 27.26
N SER A 285 -1.93 1.16 28.05
CA SER A 285 -3.24 1.29 28.70
C SER A 285 -4.35 1.79 27.79
N THR A 286 -4.02 2.28 26.59
CA THR A 286 -4.97 2.90 25.67
C THR A 286 -5.28 1.97 24.52
N LYS A 287 -6.57 1.63 24.33
CA LYS A 287 -7.02 0.80 23.21
C LYS A 287 -6.99 1.59 21.91
N SER A 288 -6.41 1.01 20.86
CA SER A 288 -6.44 1.59 19.51
C SER A 288 -7.85 1.71 18.97
N GLY A 289 -8.20 2.89 18.49
CA GLY A 289 -9.49 3.18 17.85
C GLY A 289 -9.70 2.37 16.57
N LEU A 290 -8.65 2.14 15.79
CA LEU A 290 -8.72 1.29 14.60
C LEU A 290 -9.07 -0.16 14.97
N ARG A 291 -8.37 -0.77 15.92
CA ARG A 291 -8.68 -2.14 16.38
C ARG A 291 -10.10 -2.26 16.91
N HIS A 292 -10.54 -1.28 17.69
CA HIS A 292 -11.90 -1.25 18.20
C HIS A 292 -12.95 -1.10 17.10
N ALA A 293 -12.70 -0.24 16.10
CA ALA A 293 -13.58 -0.07 14.96
C ALA A 293 -13.73 -1.36 14.15
N MET A 294 -12.64 -2.10 13.92
CA MET A 294 -12.67 -3.41 13.25
C MET A 294 -13.55 -4.42 14.00
N GLU A 295 -13.49 -4.45 15.34
CA GLU A 295 -14.31 -5.34 16.14
C GLU A 295 -15.81 -4.99 16.09
N VAL A 296 -16.13 -3.71 16.21
CA VAL A 296 -17.52 -3.23 16.35
C VAL A 296 -18.23 -3.08 15.01
N LEU A 297 -17.53 -2.63 13.97
CA LEU A 297 -18.12 -2.24 12.69
C LEU A 297 -18.02 -3.32 11.60
N SER A 298 -17.40 -4.46 11.86
CA SER A 298 -17.19 -5.53 10.86
C SER A 298 -18.49 -6.12 10.27
N LYS A 299 -19.63 -5.89 10.90
CA LYS A 299 -20.95 -6.39 10.45
C LYS A 299 -21.81 -5.33 9.77
N VAL A 300 -21.30 -4.11 9.62
CA VAL A 300 -22.02 -3.01 8.96
C VAL A 300 -21.74 -3.10 7.46
N SER A 301 -22.77 -3.40 6.68
CA SER A 301 -22.67 -3.71 5.24
C SER A 301 -22.25 -2.51 4.38
N GLU A 302 -22.50 -1.30 4.86
CA GLU A 302 -22.14 -0.05 4.19
C GLU A 302 -20.66 0.32 4.31
N LEU A 303 -19.91 -0.43 5.12
CA LEU A 303 -18.49 -0.25 5.35
C LEU A 303 -17.69 -1.36 4.67
N SER A 304 -16.54 -1.02 4.11
CA SER A 304 -15.60 -2.00 3.58
C SER A 304 -14.32 -2.07 4.40
N PHE A 305 -13.84 -3.29 4.63
CA PHE A 305 -12.56 -3.55 5.29
C PHE A 305 -11.64 -4.29 4.33
N ASN A 306 -10.52 -3.65 3.99
CA ASN A 306 -9.54 -4.17 3.05
C ASN A 306 -8.24 -4.44 3.80
N TYR A 307 -7.74 -5.66 3.67
CA TYR A 307 -6.54 -6.11 4.37
C TYR A 307 -5.39 -6.27 3.39
N PHE A 308 -4.27 -5.66 3.70
CA PHE A 308 -3.02 -5.78 2.97
C PHE A 308 -2.04 -6.63 3.75
N GLU A 309 -1.22 -7.37 3.02
CA GLU A 309 -0.19 -8.24 3.56
C GLU A 309 1.20 -7.78 3.12
N SER A 310 2.25 -8.36 3.70
CA SER A 310 3.64 -8.04 3.31
C SER A 310 3.94 -8.30 1.83
N LYS A 311 3.18 -9.19 1.18
CA LYS A 311 3.28 -9.42 -0.27
C LYS A 311 2.83 -8.23 -1.11
N ASP A 312 1.93 -7.38 -0.59
CA ASP A 312 1.39 -6.20 -1.28
C ASP A 312 2.33 -4.98 -1.21
N ILE A 313 3.48 -5.12 -0.56
CA ILE A 313 4.43 -4.00 -0.42
C ILE A 313 5.03 -3.66 -1.78
N VAL A 314 4.72 -2.47 -2.26
CA VAL A 314 5.24 -1.90 -3.51
C VAL A 314 6.38 -0.95 -3.16
N ARG A 315 7.56 -1.49 -2.99
CA ARG A 315 8.78 -0.72 -2.69
C ARG A 315 9.98 -1.38 -3.37
N HIS A 316 11.10 -0.68 -3.37
CA HIS A 316 12.36 -1.22 -3.85
C HIS A 316 12.63 -2.63 -3.29
N PRO A 317 13.05 -3.62 -4.10
CA PRO A 317 13.18 -5.02 -3.67
C PRO A 317 14.02 -5.22 -2.41
N VAL A 318 15.02 -4.36 -2.19
CA VAL A 318 15.84 -4.36 -0.97
C VAL A 318 15.00 -4.02 0.26
N VAL A 319 14.08 -3.05 0.16
CA VAL A 319 13.22 -2.66 1.29
C VAL A 319 12.28 -3.78 1.68
N ALA A 320 11.69 -4.49 0.71
CA ALA A 320 10.86 -5.66 0.97
C ALA A 320 11.66 -6.76 1.72
N LYS A 321 12.91 -7.02 1.30
CA LYS A 321 13.80 -7.98 1.99
C LYS A 321 14.16 -7.53 3.41
N VAL A 322 14.38 -6.24 3.62
CA VAL A 322 14.65 -5.67 4.96
C VAL A 322 13.44 -5.89 5.87
N VAL A 323 12.24 -5.52 5.42
CA VAL A 323 11.01 -5.72 6.21
C VAL A 323 10.82 -7.19 6.57
N GLN A 324 10.92 -8.11 5.60
CA GLN A 324 10.81 -9.55 5.85
C GLN A 324 11.86 -10.08 6.85
N ALA A 325 13.09 -9.53 6.82
CA ALA A 325 14.13 -9.93 7.76
C ALA A 325 13.78 -9.49 9.19
N TYR A 326 13.25 -8.27 9.38
CA TYR A 326 12.80 -7.77 10.69
C TYR A 326 11.59 -8.57 11.20
N GLU A 327 10.57 -8.82 10.38
CA GLU A 327 9.40 -9.63 10.75
C GLU A 327 9.80 -11.03 11.25
N LYS A 328 10.72 -11.69 10.53
CA LYS A 328 11.24 -13.00 10.95
C LYS A 328 11.98 -12.94 12.28
N TRP A 329 12.78 -11.89 12.47
CA TRP A 329 13.52 -11.73 13.72
C TRP A 329 12.58 -11.44 14.90
N GLU A 330 11.60 -10.57 14.73
CA GLU A 330 10.61 -10.25 15.75
C GLU A 330 9.79 -11.47 16.17
N ALA A 331 9.34 -12.27 15.21
CA ALA A 331 8.63 -13.51 15.49
C ALA A 331 9.49 -14.50 16.30
N GLN A 332 10.78 -14.62 15.98
CA GLN A 332 11.73 -15.46 16.73
C GLN A 332 12.00 -14.91 18.14
N ASP A 333 12.14 -13.59 18.27
CA ASP A 333 12.36 -12.95 19.56
C ASP A 333 11.15 -13.08 20.48
N GLU A 334 9.95 -13.01 19.94
CA GLU A 334 8.71 -13.22 20.69
C GLU A 334 8.60 -14.65 21.23
N ILE A 335 8.89 -15.66 20.42
CA ILE A 335 8.96 -17.06 20.85
C ILE A 335 9.99 -17.21 21.98
N ARG A 336 11.20 -16.66 21.79
CA ARG A 336 12.27 -16.71 22.81
C ARG A 336 11.85 -16.04 24.13
N ARG A 337 11.16 -14.91 24.06
CA ARG A 337 10.63 -14.22 25.26
C ARG A 337 9.59 -15.04 25.98
N GLN A 338 8.71 -15.73 25.25
CA GLN A 338 7.71 -16.62 25.81
C GLN A 338 8.34 -17.84 26.49
N GLU A 339 9.36 -18.45 25.88
CA GLU A 339 10.13 -19.55 26.48
C GLU A 339 10.83 -19.14 27.77
N ILE A 340 11.51 -17.97 27.78
CA ILE A 340 12.16 -17.42 28.99
C ILE A 340 11.12 -17.14 30.09
N ALA A 341 9.96 -16.59 29.72
CA ALA A 341 8.88 -16.33 30.66
C ALA A 341 8.31 -17.62 31.26
N ALA A 342 8.13 -18.66 30.45
CA ALA A 342 7.69 -19.98 30.89
C ALA A 342 8.71 -20.64 31.82
N GLN A 343 10.02 -20.60 31.49
CA GLN A 343 11.08 -21.11 32.36
C GLN A 343 11.09 -20.41 33.74
N ARG A 344 11.01 -19.07 33.75
CA ARG A 344 10.96 -18.30 35.00
C ARG A 344 9.72 -18.60 35.85
N ARG A 345 8.56 -18.91 35.22
CA ARG A 345 7.38 -19.36 35.93
C ARG A 345 7.58 -20.75 36.58
N ALA A 346 8.13 -21.70 35.82
CA ALA A 346 8.44 -23.03 36.29
C ALA A 346 9.43 -23.02 37.48
N GLU A 347 10.50 -22.21 37.37
CA GLU A 347 11.47 -22.03 38.45
C GLU A 347 10.84 -21.46 39.75
N ARG A 348 9.93 -20.48 39.61
CA ARG A 348 9.19 -19.91 40.73
C ARG A 348 8.26 -20.93 41.38
N GLU A 349 7.54 -21.73 40.60
CA GLU A 349 6.65 -22.78 41.10
C GLU A 349 7.44 -23.89 41.83
N GLN A 350 8.59 -24.29 41.31
CA GLN A 350 9.49 -25.23 41.98
C GLN A 350 10.00 -24.71 43.32
N LYS A 351 10.40 -23.42 43.35
CA LYS A 351 10.88 -22.78 44.57
C LYS A 351 9.80 -22.70 45.65
N VAL A 352 8.56 -22.34 45.25
CA VAL A 352 7.41 -22.32 46.18
C VAL A 352 7.08 -23.73 46.69
N ARG A 353 7.18 -24.75 45.86
CA ARG A 353 6.96 -26.15 46.29
C ARG A 353 8.01 -26.62 47.28
N SER A 354 9.31 -26.34 47.03
CA SER A 354 10.39 -26.71 47.94
C SER A 354 10.30 -25.98 49.30
N GLU A 355 9.89 -24.71 49.31
CA GLU A 355 9.70 -23.93 50.51
C GLU A 355 8.49 -24.47 51.37
N ASN A 356 7.40 -24.90 50.71
CA ASN A 356 6.25 -25.51 51.37
C ASN A 356 6.56 -26.90 51.92
N GLU A 357 7.38 -27.70 51.24
CA GLU A 357 7.79 -29.02 51.75
C GLU A 357 8.72 -28.90 52.95
N THR A 358 9.57 -27.89 53.03
CA THR A 358 10.44 -27.63 54.17
C THR A 358 9.66 -27.15 55.40
N ASN A 359 8.59 -26.36 55.22
CA ASN A 359 7.76 -25.88 56.32
C ASN A 359 6.72 -26.91 56.86
N LEU A 360 6.52 -28.05 56.18
CA LEU A 360 5.65 -29.13 56.63
C LEU A 360 6.42 -30.25 57.37
N GLY A 361 7.74 -30.15 57.43
CA GLY A 361 8.64 -31.13 58.05
C GLY A 361 9.18 -30.71 59.43
N GLU A 362 8.81 -29.52 59.91
CA GLU A 362 9.00 -29.07 61.29
C GLU A 362 7.65 -29.18 62.10
#